data_c6b631ddaa3f07d37dc97eded19a2fbc
#
_entry.id   c6b631ddaa3f07d37dc97eded19a2fbc
#
_cell.length_a   1.000
_cell.length_b   1.000
_cell.length_c   1.000
_cell.angle_alpha   90.00
_cell.angle_beta   90.00
_cell.angle_gamma   90.00
#
_symmetry.space_group_name_H-M   'P 1'
#
loop_
_entity.id
_entity.type
_entity.pdbx_description
1 polymer ?
#
loop_
_entity_poly.entity_id
_entity_poly.type
_entity_poly.pdbx_seq_one_letter_code
_entity_poly.pdbx_strand_id
1 'polypeptide(L)'
;MASKKISTSTKKKSSTTKIPTTKQIEKTIKKTAKKNPIIIVVMLILVVAIVGGVLAYLYFNGYFEPETFSGLKLIGEKTICLDIGDTYVEQGAELYIKDEKVSSTLYSLNIEYYEGTNKVTKVDTTDFTSYTVKYETTYNDTTYKIERSICVGVEPISINVMKPGNTYNGDTIYIKAGQTDILIDAGSRKESSSAIYDYITQPGRCEDGKLEYVIATHAHQDHIAGFVGSSANPAIFDRCEIGTLIQFSRSEATSQLYKDYQVKVDTLKDKGTKVVTALDCWNNANGGQREYTIANGTTMNVLYQKYYETSAGGNENLYYVCLLFNHGSNHYLLTGDLESEGEESLIASNTLPEVQFFKANHHGSYTANSNELLSVIKPETIAISCTIGYNEFKAKAENIFPAQATITTIGKYTDKVYATQLVDGDSYTDFNGNIEFKSLSGSTYEIHGSASDTLLKDNPWMKSNRTGPIA
;
A
#
# COMPACT_ATOMS: atom_id res chain seq x y z
N MET A 1 12.00 -66.89 -55.48
CA MET A 1 13.36 -66.46 -55.10
C MET A 1 13.26 -65.54 -53.90
N ALA A 2 13.68 -66.01 -52.73
CA ALA A 2 13.55 -65.37 -51.46
C ALA A 2 14.83 -64.60 -51.14
N SER A 3 14.70 -63.32 -50.78
CA SER A 3 15.81 -62.49 -50.26
C SER A 3 15.58 -62.24 -48.78
N LYS A 4 16.50 -62.76 -47.94
CA LYS A 4 16.55 -62.56 -46.51
C LYS A 4 17.06 -61.15 -46.20
N LYS A 5 16.30 -60.35 -45.40
CA LYS A 5 16.79 -59.16 -44.70
C LYS A 5 17.23 -59.55 -43.29
N ILE A 6 18.51 -59.29 -43.01
CA ILE A 6 19.14 -59.39 -41.67
C ILE A 6 18.92 -58.04 -40.98
N SER A 7 18.20 -58.02 -39.86
CA SER A 7 18.11 -56.84 -39.00
C SER A 7 18.98 -57.02 -37.78
N THR A 8 20.03 -56.19 -37.67
CA THR A 8 20.84 -56.06 -36.47
C THR A 8 20.30 -54.89 -35.63
N SER A 9 19.66 -55.22 -34.53
CA SER A 9 19.20 -54.28 -33.50
C SER A 9 20.25 -54.14 -32.43
N THR A 10 20.98 -53.05 -32.44
CA THR A 10 21.85 -52.62 -31.30
C THR A 10 21.05 -51.72 -30.36
N LYS A 11 20.59 -52.28 -29.24
CA LYS A 11 20.03 -51.49 -28.12
C LYS A 11 21.16 -50.81 -27.37
N LYS A 12 21.31 -49.48 -27.58
CA LYS A 12 22.05 -48.59 -26.66
C LYS A 12 21.22 -48.40 -25.40
N LYS A 13 21.66 -48.89 -24.24
CA LYS A 13 21.14 -48.51 -22.91
C LYS A 13 21.64 -47.09 -22.59
N SER A 14 20.77 -46.11 -22.58
CA SER A 14 21.03 -44.79 -21.99
C SER A 14 20.87 -44.92 -20.47
N SER A 15 21.94 -44.80 -19.71
CA SER A 15 21.91 -44.67 -18.25
C SER A 15 21.58 -43.21 -17.90
N THR A 16 20.32 -42.89 -17.70
CA THR A 16 19.92 -41.62 -17.06
C THR A 16 20.25 -41.72 -15.56
N THR A 17 21.33 -41.08 -15.16
CA THR A 17 21.64 -40.87 -13.75
C THR A 17 20.57 -39.95 -13.14
N LYS A 18 19.68 -40.51 -12.31
CA LYS A 18 18.66 -39.71 -11.60
C LYS A 18 19.36 -38.84 -10.56
N ILE A 19 19.18 -37.54 -10.64
CA ILE A 19 19.62 -36.57 -9.61
C ILE A 19 18.87 -36.94 -8.31
N PRO A 20 19.59 -37.15 -7.19
CA PRO A 20 18.99 -37.56 -5.93
C PRO A 20 18.11 -36.40 -5.37
N THR A 21 16.95 -36.72 -4.81
CA THR A 21 16.07 -35.75 -4.17
C THR A 21 16.67 -35.21 -2.87
N THR A 22 16.26 -34.01 -2.46
CA THR A 22 16.74 -33.33 -1.23
C THR A 22 16.66 -34.24 0.01
N LYS A 23 15.59 -35.02 0.16
CA LYS A 23 15.43 -36.03 1.24
C LYS A 23 16.44 -37.19 1.16
N GLN A 24 16.85 -37.58 -0.02
CA GLN A 24 17.88 -38.61 -0.20
C GLN A 24 19.26 -38.08 0.14
N ILE A 25 19.53 -36.82 -0.19
CA ILE A 25 20.80 -36.15 0.15
C ILE A 25 20.91 -35.98 1.67
N GLU A 26 19.85 -35.51 2.35
CA GLU A 26 19.80 -35.36 3.81
C GLU A 26 20.05 -36.72 4.55
N LYS A 27 19.40 -37.77 4.06
CA LYS A 27 19.54 -39.10 4.66
C LYS A 27 20.97 -39.64 4.50
N THR A 28 21.62 -39.34 3.37
CA THR A 28 23.01 -39.72 3.09
C THR A 28 23.97 -38.93 3.98
N ILE A 29 23.76 -37.62 4.12
CA ILE A 29 24.55 -36.74 5.01
C ILE A 29 24.46 -37.21 6.46
N LYS A 30 23.24 -37.46 6.98
CA LYS A 30 23.01 -37.95 8.35
C LYS A 30 23.66 -39.32 8.58
N LYS A 31 23.69 -40.21 7.60
CA LYS A 31 24.30 -41.54 7.68
C LYS A 31 25.84 -41.47 7.66
N THR A 32 26.39 -40.54 6.88
CA THR A 32 27.84 -40.30 6.79
C THR A 32 28.37 -39.60 8.05
N ALA A 33 27.58 -38.62 8.58
CA ALA A 33 27.87 -37.93 9.83
C ALA A 33 28.04 -38.87 11.03
N LYS A 34 27.18 -39.90 11.09
CA LYS A 34 27.21 -40.90 12.17
C LYS A 34 28.41 -41.85 12.09
N LYS A 35 29.00 -42.03 10.89
CA LYS A 35 30.11 -42.96 10.66
C LYS A 35 31.51 -42.32 10.73
N ASN A 36 31.60 -41.05 10.34
CA ASN A 36 32.91 -40.37 10.39
C ASN A 36 32.74 -38.84 10.38
N PRO A 37 32.67 -38.14 11.53
CA PRO A 37 32.46 -36.71 11.64
C PRO A 37 33.55 -35.88 10.96
N ILE A 38 34.75 -36.42 10.80
CA ILE A 38 35.87 -35.73 10.14
C ILE A 38 35.57 -35.48 8.66
N ILE A 39 34.90 -36.45 7.98
CA ILE A 39 34.54 -36.29 6.56
C ILE A 39 33.59 -35.10 6.36
N ILE A 40 32.66 -34.83 7.28
CA ILE A 40 31.73 -33.69 7.19
C ILE A 40 32.49 -32.39 7.40
N VAL A 41 33.38 -32.32 8.35
CA VAL A 41 34.22 -31.13 8.56
C VAL A 41 35.06 -30.84 7.31
N VAL A 42 35.65 -31.84 6.71
CA VAL A 42 36.43 -31.69 5.45
C VAL A 42 35.53 -31.23 4.30
N MET A 43 34.31 -31.79 4.16
CA MET A 43 33.36 -31.37 3.13
C MET A 43 32.87 -29.92 3.34
N LEU A 44 32.62 -29.52 4.58
CA LEU A 44 32.27 -28.15 4.92
C LEU A 44 33.40 -27.16 4.60
N ILE A 45 34.62 -27.50 4.92
CA ILE A 45 35.83 -26.70 4.58
C ILE A 45 35.96 -26.57 3.07
N LEU A 46 35.76 -27.67 2.31
CA LEU A 46 35.78 -27.64 0.85
C LEU A 46 34.66 -26.76 0.26
N VAL A 47 33.44 -26.84 0.78
CA VAL A 47 32.33 -25.98 0.35
C VAL A 47 32.65 -24.53 0.64
N VAL A 48 33.16 -24.20 1.82
CA VAL A 48 33.56 -22.83 2.18
C VAL A 48 34.68 -22.33 1.27
N ALA A 49 35.65 -23.17 0.95
CA ALA A 49 36.75 -22.83 0.05
C ALA A 49 36.27 -22.60 -1.40
N ILE A 50 35.34 -23.45 -1.89
CA ILE A 50 34.74 -23.29 -3.23
C ILE A 50 33.90 -21.99 -3.28
N VAL A 51 33.01 -21.76 -2.29
CA VAL A 51 32.20 -20.54 -2.21
C VAL A 51 33.08 -19.31 -2.09
N GLY A 52 34.10 -19.35 -1.22
CA GLY A 52 35.06 -18.25 -1.09
C GLY A 52 35.86 -18.01 -2.40
N GLY A 53 36.26 -19.07 -3.11
CA GLY A 53 36.91 -18.95 -4.41
C GLY A 53 36.01 -18.36 -5.50
N VAL A 54 34.75 -18.78 -5.54
CA VAL A 54 33.73 -18.19 -6.46
C VAL A 54 33.48 -16.74 -6.14
N LEU A 55 33.30 -16.39 -4.87
CA LEU A 55 33.09 -14.99 -4.45
C LEU A 55 34.33 -14.13 -4.76
N ALA A 56 35.54 -14.63 -4.52
CA ALA A 56 36.76 -13.94 -4.87
C ALA A 56 36.89 -13.76 -6.41
N TYR A 57 36.60 -14.83 -7.18
CA TYR A 57 36.56 -14.72 -8.65
C TYR A 57 35.57 -13.68 -9.14
N LEU A 58 34.34 -13.66 -8.59
CA LEU A 58 33.32 -12.65 -8.94
C LEU A 58 33.78 -11.25 -8.54
N TYR A 59 34.39 -11.08 -7.36
CA TYR A 59 34.92 -9.81 -6.89
C TYR A 59 36.05 -9.28 -7.81
N PHE A 60 37.05 -10.13 -8.11
CA PHE A 60 38.17 -9.73 -8.97
C PHE A 60 37.80 -9.54 -10.46
N ASN A 61 36.65 -10.06 -10.90
CA ASN A 61 36.14 -9.84 -12.25
C ASN A 61 35.04 -8.75 -12.30
N GLY A 62 34.89 -7.94 -11.26
CA GLY A 62 33.99 -6.77 -11.25
C GLY A 62 32.50 -7.09 -11.12
N TYR A 63 32.10 -8.32 -10.79
CA TYR A 63 30.68 -8.67 -10.59
C TYR A 63 30.08 -8.08 -9.32
N PHE A 64 30.89 -7.51 -8.43
CA PHE A 64 30.47 -6.80 -7.21
C PHE A 64 30.92 -5.34 -7.21
N GLU A 65 31.21 -4.77 -8.38
CA GLU A 65 31.37 -3.31 -8.43
C GLU A 65 30.03 -2.66 -8.12
N PRO A 66 29.97 -1.68 -7.20
CA PRO A 66 28.74 -0.96 -6.93
C PRO A 66 28.27 -0.29 -8.23
N GLU A 67 26.96 -0.37 -8.52
CA GLU A 67 26.39 0.35 -9.66
C GLU A 67 26.67 1.83 -9.50
N THR A 68 27.46 2.39 -10.42
CA THR A 68 27.76 3.82 -10.41
C THR A 68 26.67 4.57 -11.17
N PHE A 69 26.18 5.67 -10.59
CA PHE A 69 25.17 6.49 -11.20
C PHE A 69 25.77 7.40 -12.30
N SER A 70 25.11 7.41 -13.47
CA SER A 70 25.37 8.41 -14.51
C SER A 70 24.05 8.98 -14.98
N GLY A 71 23.86 10.30 -14.80
CA GLY A 71 22.60 10.97 -15.11
C GLY A 71 22.49 12.35 -14.52
N LEU A 72 21.34 13.00 -14.76
CA LEU A 72 20.99 14.25 -14.10
C LEU A 72 20.44 13.99 -12.70
N LYS A 73 20.83 14.82 -11.74
CA LYS A 73 20.22 14.91 -10.40
C LYS A 73 19.60 16.30 -10.25
N LEU A 74 18.37 16.38 -9.78
CA LEU A 74 17.73 17.66 -9.47
C LEU A 74 18.46 18.36 -8.32
N ILE A 75 18.57 19.69 -8.42
CA ILE A 75 18.94 20.51 -7.28
C ILE A 75 17.65 20.81 -6.52
N GLY A 76 17.57 20.36 -5.25
CA GLY A 76 16.35 20.44 -4.43
C GLY A 76 15.34 19.33 -4.73
N GLU A 77 14.09 19.57 -4.37
CA GLU A 77 13.03 18.56 -4.36
C GLU A 77 12.57 18.18 -5.78
N LYS A 78 12.12 16.92 -5.93
CA LYS A 78 11.54 16.42 -7.17
C LYS A 78 10.16 17.01 -7.44
N THR A 79 9.39 17.28 -6.39
CA THR A 79 8.10 17.95 -6.46
C THR A 79 8.15 19.21 -5.62
N ILE A 80 7.75 20.34 -6.19
CA ILE A 80 7.66 21.63 -5.50
C ILE A 80 6.19 22.05 -5.54
N CYS A 81 5.58 22.25 -4.37
CA CYS A 81 4.26 22.85 -4.25
C CYS A 81 4.39 24.32 -3.80
N LEU A 82 3.69 25.19 -4.50
CA LEU A 82 3.65 26.64 -4.29
C LEU A 82 2.25 27.04 -3.88
N ASP A 83 2.11 28.02 -3.03
CA ASP A 83 0.81 28.66 -2.82
C ASP A 83 0.43 29.51 -4.02
N ILE A 84 -0.88 29.73 -4.22
CA ILE A 84 -1.38 30.63 -5.28
C ILE A 84 -0.80 32.02 -5.05
N GLY A 85 -0.18 32.58 -6.09
CA GLY A 85 0.48 33.88 -6.06
C GLY A 85 1.96 33.87 -5.70
N ASP A 86 2.52 32.72 -5.28
CA ASP A 86 3.95 32.59 -5.03
C ASP A 86 4.78 32.73 -6.31
N THR A 87 6.06 33.03 -6.13
CA THR A 87 7.00 33.10 -7.26
C THR A 87 7.80 31.81 -7.36
N TYR A 88 7.66 31.11 -8.49
CA TYR A 88 8.51 29.97 -8.78
C TYR A 88 9.95 30.41 -9.10
N VAL A 89 10.93 29.80 -8.44
CA VAL A 89 12.36 29.98 -8.70
C VAL A 89 12.94 28.66 -9.18
N GLU A 90 13.44 28.65 -10.43
CA GLU A 90 14.07 27.48 -11.02
C GLU A 90 15.38 27.13 -10.31
N GLN A 91 15.49 25.88 -9.85
CA GLN A 91 16.64 25.38 -9.07
C GLN A 91 17.67 24.64 -9.95
N GLY A 92 17.22 24.10 -11.10
CA GLY A 92 18.08 23.39 -12.05
C GLY A 92 18.33 21.92 -11.72
N ALA A 93 19.28 21.34 -12.48
CA ALA A 93 19.76 19.98 -12.31
C ALA A 93 21.28 19.91 -12.61
N GLU A 94 21.96 18.92 -12.04
CA GLU A 94 23.39 18.70 -12.17
C GLU A 94 23.68 17.34 -12.81
N LEU A 95 24.67 17.30 -13.71
CA LEU A 95 25.10 16.07 -14.37
C LEU A 95 26.16 15.35 -13.52
N TYR A 96 25.97 14.04 -13.36
CA TYR A 96 26.91 13.12 -12.73
C TYR A 96 27.30 12.01 -13.72
N ILE A 97 28.56 11.64 -13.75
CA ILE A 97 29.07 10.49 -14.52
C ILE A 97 29.88 9.62 -13.57
N LYS A 98 29.48 8.37 -13.40
CA LYS A 98 30.08 7.43 -12.44
C LYS A 98 30.22 8.02 -11.02
N ASP A 99 29.12 8.61 -10.55
CA ASP A 99 28.99 9.33 -9.26
C ASP A 99 29.81 10.61 -9.13
N GLU A 100 30.61 11.00 -10.14
CA GLU A 100 31.36 12.24 -10.12
C GLU A 100 30.56 13.37 -10.79
N LYS A 101 30.47 14.54 -10.12
CA LYS A 101 29.81 15.72 -10.66
C LYS A 101 30.61 16.30 -11.81
N VAL A 102 29.95 16.47 -12.96
CA VAL A 102 30.54 17.14 -14.15
C VAL A 102 30.44 18.65 -13.96
N SER A 103 31.54 19.37 -14.29
CA SER A 103 31.52 20.84 -14.27
C SER A 103 30.44 21.40 -15.19
N SER A 104 29.63 22.34 -14.71
CA SER A 104 28.58 23.01 -15.49
C SER A 104 29.11 23.79 -16.74
N THR A 105 30.42 24.02 -16.81
CA THR A 105 31.06 24.63 -18.00
C THR A 105 31.23 23.67 -19.14
N LEU A 106 31.06 22.37 -18.93
CA LEU A 106 31.29 21.31 -19.93
C LEU A 106 30.01 20.82 -20.62
N TYR A 107 28.84 21.28 -20.19
CA TYR A 107 27.55 20.90 -20.78
C TYR A 107 26.56 22.08 -20.74
N SER A 108 25.54 22.03 -21.58
CA SER A 108 24.42 22.98 -21.56
C SER A 108 23.15 22.25 -21.13
N LEU A 109 22.48 22.79 -20.12
CA LEU A 109 21.21 22.25 -19.65
C LEU A 109 20.05 22.95 -20.37
N ASN A 110 19.27 22.19 -21.13
CA ASN A 110 18.03 22.67 -21.72
C ASN A 110 16.91 22.47 -20.69
N ILE A 111 16.11 23.52 -20.42
CA ILE A 111 15.02 23.53 -19.45
C ILE A 111 13.75 23.95 -20.18
N GLU A 112 12.72 23.11 -20.09
CA GLU A 112 11.44 23.36 -20.72
C GLU A 112 10.31 23.16 -19.71
N TYR A 113 9.30 24.04 -19.78
CA TYR A 113 8.13 24.03 -18.90
C TYR A 113 6.92 23.54 -19.69
N TYR A 114 6.12 22.66 -19.06
CA TYR A 114 4.91 22.12 -19.66
C TYR A 114 3.76 22.19 -18.67
N GLU A 115 2.60 22.67 -19.12
CA GLU A 115 1.31 22.54 -18.47
C GLU A 115 0.54 21.41 -19.18
N GLY A 116 0.43 20.25 -18.56
CA GLY A 116 -0.02 19.04 -19.24
C GLY A 116 0.89 18.70 -20.42
N THR A 117 0.34 18.75 -21.65
CA THR A 117 1.09 18.56 -22.89
C THR A 117 1.54 19.87 -23.56
N ASN A 118 1.07 21.03 -23.06
CA ASN A 118 1.33 22.33 -23.67
C ASN A 118 2.66 22.88 -23.15
N LYS A 119 3.58 23.24 -24.08
CA LYS A 119 4.80 23.92 -23.70
C LYS A 119 4.50 25.38 -23.37
N VAL A 120 4.97 25.82 -22.21
CA VAL A 120 4.80 27.18 -21.70
C VAL A 120 6.15 27.86 -21.49
N THR A 121 6.17 29.17 -21.32
CA THR A 121 7.41 29.96 -21.16
C THR A 121 7.81 30.14 -19.71
N LYS A 122 6.87 29.99 -18.78
CA LYS A 122 7.07 30.14 -17.33
C LYS A 122 5.99 29.38 -16.58
N VAL A 123 6.22 29.15 -15.30
CA VAL A 123 5.20 28.71 -14.34
C VAL A 123 4.30 29.90 -14.04
N ASP A 124 2.99 29.74 -14.18
CA ASP A 124 1.97 30.70 -13.73
C ASP A 124 1.38 30.19 -12.41
N THR A 125 1.34 31.04 -11.42
CA THR A 125 0.90 30.66 -10.07
C THR A 125 -0.42 31.34 -9.68
N THR A 126 -1.19 31.83 -10.64
CA THR A 126 -2.43 32.58 -10.38
C THR A 126 -3.64 31.69 -10.10
N ASP A 127 -3.58 30.40 -10.43
CA ASP A 127 -4.67 29.43 -10.25
C ASP A 127 -4.15 28.02 -9.96
N PHE A 128 -5.03 27.13 -9.50
CA PHE A 128 -4.69 25.72 -9.29
C PHE A 128 -4.27 25.07 -10.59
N THR A 129 -3.02 24.66 -10.67
CA THR A 129 -2.48 23.97 -11.84
C THR A 129 -1.23 23.19 -11.51
N SER A 130 -0.75 22.39 -12.46
CA SER A 130 0.50 21.66 -12.31
C SER A 130 1.36 21.79 -13.55
N TYR A 131 2.68 21.83 -13.34
CA TYR A 131 3.65 21.89 -14.41
C TYR A 131 4.65 20.74 -14.30
N THR A 132 5.17 20.33 -15.47
CA THR A 132 6.35 19.49 -15.57
C THR A 132 7.50 20.31 -16.12
N VAL A 133 8.60 20.38 -15.38
CA VAL A 133 9.86 20.97 -15.85
C VAL A 133 10.74 19.84 -16.33
N LYS A 134 11.11 19.88 -17.62
CA LYS A 134 11.98 18.88 -18.24
C LYS A 134 13.39 19.43 -18.38
N TYR A 135 14.33 18.66 -17.89
CA TYR A 135 15.75 18.96 -17.99
C TYR A 135 16.39 17.96 -18.95
N GLU A 136 17.12 18.46 -19.92
CA GLU A 136 17.82 17.64 -20.88
C GLU A 136 19.23 18.20 -21.15
N THR A 137 20.21 17.31 -21.22
CA THR A 137 21.58 17.68 -21.68
C THR A 137 22.17 16.53 -22.46
N THR A 138 23.09 16.87 -23.39
CA THR A 138 23.89 15.88 -24.09
C THR A 138 25.36 16.07 -23.70
N TYR A 139 25.99 15.00 -23.28
CA TYR A 139 27.39 14.97 -22.87
C TYR A 139 28.06 13.70 -23.40
N ASN A 140 29.17 13.80 -24.08
CA ASN A 140 29.88 12.69 -24.74
C ASN A 140 28.92 11.79 -25.56
N ASP A 141 28.14 12.41 -26.47
CA ASP A 141 27.16 11.77 -27.36
C ASP A 141 26.01 11.01 -26.63
N THR A 142 25.90 11.13 -25.31
CA THR A 142 24.81 10.53 -24.52
C THR A 142 23.86 11.62 -24.02
N THR A 143 22.55 11.43 -24.24
CA THR A 143 21.53 12.36 -23.78
C THR A 143 20.97 11.88 -22.41
N TYR A 144 20.98 12.79 -21.45
CA TYR A 144 20.46 12.60 -20.10
C TYR A 144 19.23 13.47 -19.87
N LYS A 145 18.20 12.93 -19.22
CA LYS A 145 16.93 13.61 -18.95
C LYS A 145 16.48 13.36 -17.52
N ILE A 146 15.85 14.38 -16.93
CA ILE A 146 15.14 14.27 -15.64
C ILE A 146 13.99 15.26 -15.64
N GLU A 147 12.99 15.02 -14.82
CA GLU A 147 11.81 15.88 -14.71
C GLU A 147 11.55 16.27 -13.25
N ARG A 148 11.02 17.49 -13.07
CA ARG A 148 10.48 18.01 -11.81
C ARG A 148 9.01 18.30 -11.98
N SER A 149 8.20 17.97 -10.99
CA SER A 149 6.79 18.36 -10.90
C SER A 149 6.65 19.65 -10.10
N ILE A 150 5.79 20.55 -10.53
CA ILE A 150 5.41 21.75 -9.77
C ILE A 150 3.90 21.71 -9.63
N CYS A 151 3.38 21.84 -8.40
CA CYS A 151 1.98 22.07 -8.15
C CYS A 151 1.79 23.52 -7.67
N VAL A 152 0.77 24.18 -8.17
CA VAL A 152 0.37 25.51 -7.74
C VAL A 152 -0.97 25.42 -7.05
N GLY A 153 -0.99 25.79 -5.79
CA GLY A 153 -2.10 25.51 -4.88
C GLY A 153 -2.27 23.99 -4.67
N VAL A 154 -2.79 23.61 -3.53
CA VAL A 154 -3.10 22.20 -3.22
C VAL A 154 -4.61 22.10 -3.07
N GLU A 155 -5.27 21.31 -3.94
CA GLU A 155 -6.71 21.12 -3.85
C GLU A 155 -7.08 20.38 -2.55
N PRO A 156 -8.19 20.73 -1.92
CA PRO A 156 -8.61 20.10 -0.67
C PRO A 156 -8.74 18.58 -0.77
N ILE A 157 -8.44 17.91 0.34
CA ILE A 157 -8.73 16.48 0.54
C ILE A 157 -9.56 16.29 1.82
N SER A 158 -10.53 15.37 1.78
CA SER A 158 -11.15 14.82 2.98
C SER A 158 -11.08 13.31 2.98
N ILE A 159 -10.70 12.70 4.13
CA ILE A 159 -10.66 11.27 4.36
C ILE A 159 -11.69 10.95 5.42
N ASN A 160 -12.69 10.18 5.06
CA ASN A 160 -13.83 9.86 5.91
C ASN A 160 -13.79 8.39 6.31
N VAL A 161 -13.37 8.10 7.53
CA VAL A 161 -13.47 6.76 8.11
C VAL A 161 -14.90 6.56 8.56
N MET A 162 -15.64 5.74 7.83
CA MET A 162 -17.06 5.54 8.07
C MET A 162 -17.27 4.56 9.22
N LYS A 163 -18.31 4.82 10.02
CA LYS A 163 -18.74 3.86 11.04
C LYS A 163 -19.27 2.59 10.37
N PRO A 164 -19.06 1.40 10.97
CA PRO A 164 -19.57 0.14 10.43
C PRO A 164 -21.09 0.11 10.25
N GLY A 165 -21.84 0.84 11.06
CA GLY A 165 -23.31 0.88 11.02
C GLY A 165 -24.01 -0.35 11.59
N ASN A 166 -23.26 -1.20 12.28
CA ASN A 166 -23.71 -2.39 13.03
C ASN A 166 -22.70 -2.70 14.14
N THR A 167 -22.91 -3.77 14.92
CA THR A 167 -22.00 -4.12 16.04
C THR A 167 -20.67 -4.73 15.58
N TYR A 168 -20.57 -5.20 14.36
CA TYR A 168 -19.36 -5.84 13.84
C TYR A 168 -18.36 -4.79 13.37
N ASN A 169 -17.08 -5.05 13.56
CA ASN A 169 -16.05 -4.22 12.96
C ASN A 169 -16.04 -4.35 11.43
N GLY A 170 -15.44 -3.41 10.77
CA GLY A 170 -15.27 -3.42 9.31
C GLY A 170 -14.83 -2.06 8.81
N ASP A 171 -14.21 -2.05 7.65
CA ASP A 171 -13.69 -0.83 7.06
C ASP A 171 -14.52 -0.33 5.88
N THR A 172 -14.70 0.96 5.88
CA THR A 172 -15.10 1.75 4.71
C THR A 172 -14.47 3.13 4.87
N ILE A 173 -13.70 3.53 3.88
CA ILE A 173 -13.11 4.86 3.86
C ILE A 173 -13.49 5.52 2.53
N TYR A 174 -14.17 6.67 2.63
CA TYR A 174 -14.46 7.51 1.49
C TYR A 174 -13.51 8.70 1.47
N ILE A 175 -12.90 8.97 0.33
CA ILE A 175 -11.97 10.09 0.14
C ILE A 175 -12.48 10.97 -1.01
N LYS A 176 -12.56 12.27 -0.76
CA LYS A 176 -12.75 13.31 -1.78
C LYS A 176 -11.46 14.10 -1.89
N ALA A 177 -10.85 14.13 -3.07
CA ALA A 177 -9.66 14.90 -3.36
C ALA A 177 -9.90 15.71 -4.64
N GLY A 178 -10.09 17.04 -4.51
CA GLY A 178 -10.56 17.87 -5.61
C GLY A 178 -11.85 17.32 -6.20
N GLN A 179 -11.84 16.89 -7.46
CA GLN A 179 -12.98 16.25 -8.14
C GLN A 179 -12.95 14.72 -8.09
N THR A 180 -11.91 14.11 -7.52
CA THR A 180 -11.73 12.66 -7.48
C THR A 180 -12.43 12.05 -6.27
N ASP A 181 -13.23 11.03 -6.52
CA ASP A 181 -13.96 10.25 -5.51
C ASP A 181 -13.35 8.84 -5.40
N ILE A 182 -12.95 8.46 -4.17
CA ILE A 182 -12.29 7.19 -3.89
C ILE A 182 -13.05 6.46 -2.79
N LEU A 183 -13.32 5.17 -2.98
CA LEU A 183 -13.87 4.31 -1.94
C LEU A 183 -12.90 3.16 -1.64
N ILE A 184 -12.51 3.02 -0.39
CA ILE A 184 -11.67 1.93 0.10
C ILE A 184 -12.53 1.04 0.98
N ASP A 185 -12.71 -0.21 0.57
CA ASP A 185 -13.55 -1.22 1.20
C ASP A 185 -15.05 -0.84 1.31
N ALA A 186 -15.87 -1.80 1.68
CA ALA A 186 -17.32 -1.65 1.67
C ALA A 186 -18.03 -2.35 2.85
N GLY A 187 -17.42 -2.27 4.02
CA GLY A 187 -18.03 -2.60 5.30
C GLY A 187 -18.27 -4.09 5.56
N SER A 188 -18.79 -4.35 6.74
CA SER A 188 -18.80 -5.67 7.38
C SER A 188 -19.96 -6.58 6.96
N ARG A 189 -20.99 -6.03 6.35
CA ARG A 189 -22.19 -6.78 5.96
C ARG A 189 -22.71 -6.29 4.60
N LYS A 190 -23.53 -7.11 3.94
CA LYS A 190 -24.14 -6.75 2.64
C LYS A 190 -25.03 -5.50 2.74
N GLU A 191 -25.67 -5.28 3.88
CA GLU A 191 -26.46 -4.08 4.18
C GLU A 191 -25.62 -2.82 4.33
N SER A 192 -24.32 -2.91 4.56
CA SER A 192 -23.41 -1.75 4.60
C SER A 192 -23.44 -0.98 3.27
N SER A 193 -23.72 -1.66 2.14
CA SER A 193 -23.79 -1.02 0.83
C SER A 193 -24.82 0.13 0.77
N SER A 194 -25.95 0.01 1.45
CA SER A 194 -26.96 1.06 1.46
C SER A 194 -26.50 2.26 2.27
N ALA A 195 -25.95 2.05 3.48
CA ALA A 195 -25.43 3.14 4.31
C ALA A 195 -24.25 3.87 3.64
N ILE A 196 -23.36 3.11 2.96
CA ILE A 196 -22.25 3.69 2.19
C ILE A 196 -22.78 4.53 1.04
N TYR A 197 -23.69 3.99 0.24
CA TYR A 197 -24.27 4.73 -0.88
C TYR A 197 -24.98 6.02 -0.44
N ASP A 198 -25.81 5.92 0.62
CA ASP A 198 -26.50 7.08 1.17
C ASP A 198 -25.53 8.15 1.69
N TYR A 199 -24.35 7.74 2.17
CA TYR A 199 -23.30 8.65 2.61
C TYR A 199 -22.57 9.31 1.43
N ILE A 200 -22.10 8.54 0.46
CA ILE A 200 -21.32 9.08 -0.66
C ILE A 200 -22.14 9.93 -1.64
N THR A 201 -23.45 9.77 -1.66
CA THR A 201 -24.36 10.58 -2.51
C THR A 201 -24.89 11.83 -1.84
N GLN A 202 -24.43 12.15 -0.63
CA GLN A 202 -24.76 13.45 0.01
C GLN A 202 -24.15 14.62 -0.77
N PRO A 203 -24.76 15.82 -0.70
CA PRO A 203 -24.22 17.00 -1.35
C PRO A 203 -22.75 17.27 -0.99
N GLY A 204 -21.94 17.65 -1.97
CA GLY A 204 -20.50 17.91 -1.80
C GLY A 204 -19.63 16.67 -1.82
N ARG A 205 -20.20 15.48 -2.09
CA ARG A 205 -19.46 14.21 -2.23
C ARG A 205 -19.48 13.72 -3.69
N CYS A 206 -19.74 12.45 -3.91
CA CYS A 206 -19.79 11.81 -5.25
C CYS A 206 -21.11 12.19 -5.97
N GLU A 207 -21.20 13.42 -6.46
CA GLU A 207 -22.45 13.98 -7.03
C GLU A 207 -22.76 13.44 -8.43
N ASP A 208 -21.74 13.03 -9.18
CA ASP A 208 -21.89 12.47 -10.53
C ASP A 208 -22.16 10.95 -10.54
N GLY A 209 -22.12 10.32 -9.35
CA GLY A 209 -22.31 8.86 -9.19
C GLY A 209 -21.15 8.01 -9.66
N LYS A 210 -19.96 8.62 -9.87
CA LYS A 210 -18.76 7.93 -10.32
C LYS A 210 -17.70 7.92 -9.22
N LEU A 211 -17.14 6.75 -8.95
CA LEU A 211 -15.96 6.56 -8.14
C LEU A 211 -14.76 6.37 -9.09
N GLU A 212 -13.87 7.36 -9.17
CA GLU A 212 -12.68 7.27 -10.01
C GLU A 212 -11.82 6.07 -9.62
N TYR A 213 -11.75 5.81 -8.32
CA TYR A 213 -11.04 4.65 -7.79
C TYR A 213 -11.86 3.94 -6.73
N VAL A 214 -11.89 2.62 -6.84
CA VAL A 214 -12.32 1.76 -5.74
C VAL A 214 -11.15 0.85 -5.38
N ILE A 215 -10.90 0.72 -4.09
CA ILE A 215 -9.86 -0.16 -3.57
C ILE A 215 -10.51 -1.27 -2.75
N ALA A 216 -10.35 -2.53 -3.17
CA ALA A 216 -10.66 -3.69 -2.35
C ALA A 216 -9.36 -4.20 -1.75
N THR A 217 -9.21 -4.10 -0.45
CA THR A 217 -7.92 -4.24 0.21
C THR A 217 -7.50 -5.68 0.44
N HIS A 218 -8.43 -6.53 0.88
CA HIS A 218 -8.25 -7.98 1.03
C HIS A 218 -9.63 -8.68 1.07
N ALA A 219 -9.65 -10.02 1.13
CA ALA A 219 -10.86 -10.80 0.86
C ALA A 219 -11.74 -11.11 2.09
N HIS A 220 -11.49 -10.49 3.25
CA HIS A 220 -12.36 -10.67 4.41
C HIS A 220 -13.74 -10.03 4.21
N GLN A 221 -14.74 -10.62 4.88
CA GLN A 221 -16.13 -10.19 4.76
C GLN A 221 -16.32 -8.72 5.16
N ASP A 222 -15.65 -8.30 6.20
CA ASP A 222 -15.74 -6.97 6.79
C ASP A 222 -15.10 -5.85 5.94
N HIS A 223 -14.61 -6.20 4.76
CA HIS A 223 -14.07 -5.29 3.75
C HIS A 223 -14.79 -5.36 2.41
N ILE A 224 -15.29 -6.55 2.00
CA ILE A 224 -15.86 -6.72 0.66
C ILE A 224 -17.38 -6.92 0.63
N ALA A 225 -18.07 -7.00 1.77
CA ALA A 225 -19.47 -7.40 1.79
C ALA A 225 -20.40 -6.43 1.05
N GLY A 226 -20.19 -5.12 1.17
CA GLY A 226 -20.99 -4.11 0.48
C GLY A 226 -20.72 -4.02 -1.04
N PHE A 227 -19.55 -4.52 -1.50
CA PHE A 227 -19.30 -4.68 -2.94
C PHE A 227 -20.13 -5.79 -3.57
N VAL A 228 -20.55 -6.76 -2.76
CA VAL A 228 -21.41 -7.87 -3.18
C VAL A 228 -22.89 -7.51 -3.05
N GLY A 229 -23.27 -6.89 -1.93
CA GLY A 229 -24.64 -6.49 -1.64
C GLY A 229 -25.65 -7.65 -1.61
N SER A 230 -26.92 -7.31 -1.69
CA SER A 230 -28.05 -8.25 -1.76
C SER A 230 -29.21 -7.64 -2.55
N SER A 231 -30.29 -8.38 -2.76
CA SER A 231 -31.50 -7.85 -3.43
C SER A 231 -32.14 -6.69 -2.66
N ALA A 232 -32.05 -6.70 -1.33
CA ALA A 232 -32.57 -5.61 -0.49
C ALA A 232 -31.58 -4.43 -0.37
N ASN A 233 -30.29 -4.71 -0.48
CA ASN A 233 -29.21 -3.74 -0.38
C ASN A 233 -28.27 -3.91 -1.58
N PRO A 234 -28.58 -3.26 -2.73
CA PRO A 234 -27.80 -3.43 -3.95
C PRO A 234 -26.34 -3.06 -3.77
N ALA A 235 -25.46 -3.82 -4.39
CA ALA A 235 -24.01 -3.65 -4.29
C ALA A 235 -23.56 -2.25 -4.73
N ILE A 236 -22.51 -1.73 -4.15
CA ILE A 236 -21.86 -0.48 -4.61
C ILE A 236 -21.44 -0.63 -6.09
N PHE A 237 -20.93 -1.78 -6.49
CA PHE A 237 -20.55 -2.08 -7.89
C PHE A 237 -21.72 -2.08 -8.88
N ASP A 238 -22.96 -2.17 -8.39
CA ASP A 238 -24.16 -2.07 -9.23
C ASP A 238 -24.74 -0.65 -9.29
N ARG A 239 -24.39 0.21 -8.31
CA ARG A 239 -25.01 1.53 -8.11
C ARG A 239 -24.14 2.69 -8.57
N CYS A 240 -22.81 2.52 -8.61
CA CYS A 240 -21.85 3.55 -8.99
C CYS A 240 -21.14 3.15 -10.29
N GLU A 241 -20.77 4.15 -11.09
CA GLU A 241 -19.77 3.95 -12.13
C GLU A 241 -18.40 3.82 -11.46
N ILE A 242 -17.62 2.82 -11.87
CA ILE A 242 -16.28 2.56 -11.31
C ILE A 242 -15.24 2.80 -12.40
N GLY A 243 -14.38 3.80 -12.22
CA GLY A 243 -13.30 4.11 -13.15
C GLY A 243 -12.19 3.06 -13.12
N THR A 244 -11.56 2.89 -11.96
CA THR A 244 -10.51 1.88 -11.74
C THR A 244 -10.76 1.14 -10.43
N LEU A 245 -10.79 -0.19 -10.49
CA LEU A 245 -10.74 -1.05 -9.32
C LEU A 245 -9.29 -1.50 -9.10
N ILE A 246 -8.70 -1.11 -7.96
CA ILE A 246 -7.43 -1.64 -7.48
C ILE A 246 -7.77 -2.69 -6.41
N GLN A 247 -7.35 -3.94 -6.61
CA GLN A 247 -7.65 -5.00 -5.67
C GLN A 247 -6.41 -5.71 -5.17
N PHE A 248 -6.57 -6.47 -4.09
CA PHE A 248 -5.51 -7.33 -3.57
C PHE A 248 -4.95 -8.26 -4.64
N SER A 249 -3.63 -8.53 -4.55
CA SER A 249 -2.91 -9.33 -5.56
C SER A 249 -3.14 -10.83 -5.41
N ARG A 250 -3.43 -11.27 -4.19
CA ARG A 250 -3.61 -12.67 -3.81
C ARG A 250 -4.73 -12.81 -2.80
N SER A 251 -5.31 -14.00 -2.75
CA SER A 251 -6.22 -14.44 -1.69
C SER A 251 -6.22 -15.96 -1.61
N GLU A 252 -6.37 -16.50 -0.43
CA GLU A 252 -6.61 -17.92 -0.15
C GLU A 252 -8.04 -18.15 0.33
N ALA A 253 -8.91 -17.11 0.27
CA ALA A 253 -10.31 -17.19 0.69
C ALA A 253 -11.12 -18.14 -0.19
N THR A 254 -11.97 -18.95 0.45
CA THR A 254 -12.86 -19.92 -0.21
C THR A 254 -14.34 -19.68 0.06
N SER A 255 -14.66 -18.61 0.80
CA SER A 255 -16.02 -18.26 1.20
C SER A 255 -16.93 -18.01 0.00
N GLN A 256 -18.25 -18.20 0.19
CA GLN A 256 -19.21 -17.88 -0.89
C GLN A 256 -19.23 -16.39 -1.18
N LEU A 257 -19.06 -15.54 -0.15
CA LEU A 257 -18.97 -14.08 -0.34
C LEU A 257 -17.81 -13.68 -1.26
N TYR A 258 -16.64 -14.29 -1.06
CA TYR A 258 -15.49 -14.03 -1.94
C TYR A 258 -15.74 -14.46 -3.38
N LYS A 259 -16.39 -15.61 -3.59
CA LYS A 259 -16.80 -16.06 -4.94
C LYS A 259 -17.79 -15.09 -5.59
N ASP A 260 -18.77 -14.61 -4.80
CA ASP A 260 -19.75 -13.63 -5.26
C ASP A 260 -19.05 -12.30 -5.62
N TYR A 261 -18.05 -11.88 -4.83
CA TYR A 261 -17.22 -10.72 -5.12
C TYR A 261 -16.47 -10.87 -6.45
N GLN A 262 -15.86 -12.03 -6.71
CA GLN A 262 -15.17 -12.28 -7.98
C GLN A 262 -16.12 -12.17 -9.18
N VAL A 263 -17.37 -12.67 -9.07
CA VAL A 263 -18.39 -12.51 -10.11
C VAL A 263 -18.71 -11.03 -10.35
N LYS A 264 -18.79 -10.22 -9.29
CA LYS A 264 -18.99 -8.77 -9.43
C LYS A 264 -17.80 -8.09 -10.12
N VAL A 265 -16.58 -8.48 -9.78
CA VAL A 265 -15.35 -7.96 -10.44
C VAL A 265 -15.34 -8.31 -11.92
N ASP A 266 -15.71 -9.53 -12.29
CA ASP A 266 -15.78 -9.92 -13.70
C ASP A 266 -16.88 -9.12 -14.45
N THR A 267 -18.02 -8.88 -13.80
CA THR A 267 -19.07 -7.99 -14.35
C THR A 267 -18.58 -6.57 -14.58
N LEU A 268 -17.73 -6.02 -13.70
CA LEU A 268 -17.11 -4.69 -13.87
C LEU A 268 -16.16 -4.69 -15.08
N LYS A 269 -15.35 -5.73 -15.26
CA LYS A 269 -14.47 -5.87 -16.44
C LYS A 269 -15.28 -5.90 -17.74
N ASP A 270 -16.38 -6.64 -17.75
CA ASP A 270 -17.28 -6.72 -18.91
C ASP A 270 -17.93 -5.37 -19.26
N LYS A 271 -18.13 -4.50 -18.25
CA LYS A 271 -18.60 -3.11 -18.41
C LYS A 271 -17.48 -2.13 -18.84
N GLY A 272 -16.22 -2.58 -18.89
CA GLY A 272 -15.08 -1.77 -19.29
C GLY A 272 -14.37 -1.07 -18.12
N THR A 273 -14.70 -1.38 -16.86
CA THR A 273 -13.95 -0.90 -15.69
C THR A 273 -12.52 -1.43 -15.76
N LYS A 274 -11.54 -0.55 -15.53
CA LYS A 274 -10.15 -0.93 -15.40
C LYS A 274 -9.94 -1.66 -14.06
N VAL A 275 -9.54 -2.92 -14.12
CA VAL A 275 -9.26 -3.73 -12.93
C VAL A 275 -7.79 -4.10 -12.91
N VAL A 276 -7.10 -3.72 -11.83
CA VAL A 276 -5.68 -3.98 -11.61
C VAL A 276 -5.46 -4.50 -10.19
N THR A 277 -4.35 -5.21 -9.98
CA THR A 277 -3.94 -5.65 -8.64
C THR A 277 -2.93 -4.67 -8.03
N ALA A 278 -2.74 -4.72 -6.72
CA ALA A 278 -1.70 -3.95 -6.05
C ALA A 278 -0.29 -4.26 -6.61
N LEU A 279 -0.04 -5.52 -7.01
CA LEU A 279 1.23 -5.92 -7.64
C LEU A 279 1.36 -5.32 -9.05
N ASP A 280 0.27 -5.27 -9.83
CA ASP A 280 0.27 -4.57 -11.12
C ASP A 280 0.60 -3.10 -10.93
N CYS A 281 0.02 -2.45 -9.92
CA CYS A 281 0.31 -1.06 -9.60
C CYS A 281 1.77 -0.88 -9.22
N TRP A 282 2.31 -1.70 -8.31
CA TRP A 282 3.71 -1.62 -7.92
C TRP A 282 4.67 -1.76 -9.10
N ASN A 283 4.37 -2.67 -10.01
CA ASN A 283 5.20 -2.97 -11.19
C ASN A 283 4.95 -2.03 -12.37
N ASN A 284 4.01 -1.07 -12.28
CA ASN A 284 3.52 -0.26 -13.41
C ASN A 284 3.13 -1.15 -14.62
N ALA A 285 2.44 -2.26 -14.34
CA ALA A 285 2.06 -3.29 -15.32
C ALA A 285 0.54 -3.34 -15.49
N ASN A 286 0.07 -3.94 -16.60
CA ASN A 286 -1.34 -4.18 -16.90
C ASN A 286 -2.24 -2.91 -16.77
N GLY A 287 -1.64 -1.73 -16.94
CA GLY A 287 -2.30 -0.44 -16.75
C GLY A 287 -2.34 0.05 -15.30
N GLY A 288 -1.85 -0.72 -14.33
CA GLY A 288 -1.60 -0.25 -12.97
C GLY A 288 -0.51 0.82 -12.94
N GLN A 289 -0.56 1.70 -11.96
CA GLN A 289 0.45 2.73 -11.70
C GLN A 289 0.83 2.67 -10.21
N ARG A 290 2.11 2.84 -9.91
CA ARG A 290 2.57 2.91 -8.52
C ARG A 290 2.08 4.20 -7.84
N GLU A 291 2.01 5.29 -8.59
CA GLU A 291 1.57 6.60 -8.14
C GLU A 291 0.46 7.11 -9.06
N TYR A 292 -0.62 7.57 -8.46
CA TYR A 292 -1.77 8.18 -9.12
C TYR A 292 -1.88 9.63 -8.65
N THR A 293 -1.82 10.60 -9.55
CA THR A 293 -2.23 11.98 -9.24
C THR A 293 -3.76 12.00 -9.15
N ILE A 294 -4.31 12.29 -7.99
CA ILE A 294 -5.76 12.26 -7.72
C ILE A 294 -6.37 13.67 -7.61
N ALA A 295 -5.55 14.67 -7.32
CA ALA A 295 -5.92 16.09 -7.37
C ALA A 295 -4.62 16.91 -7.51
N ASN A 296 -4.74 18.21 -7.77
CA ASN A 296 -3.56 19.06 -7.80
C ASN A 296 -2.86 19.07 -6.44
N GLY A 297 -1.56 18.77 -6.43
CA GLY A 297 -0.78 18.64 -5.21
C GLY A 297 -1.06 17.39 -4.37
N THR A 298 -1.83 16.41 -4.90
CA THR A 298 -2.20 15.20 -4.17
C THR A 298 -1.94 13.94 -4.98
N THR A 299 -1.22 12.99 -4.41
CA THR A 299 -0.99 11.66 -5.00
C THR A 299 -1.42 10.54 -4.07
N MET A 300 -1.89 9.44 -4.67
CA MET A 300 -2.14 8.16 -4.02
C MET A 300 -1.08 7.16 -4.50
N ASN A 301 -0.31 6.61 -3.57
CA ASN A 301 0.77 5.68 -3.86
C ASN A 301 0.43 4.29 -3.35
N VAL A 302 0.55 3.27 -4.21
CA VAL A 302 0.46 1.86 -3.80
C VAL A 302 1.84 1.41 -3.34
N LEU A 303 1.95 1.08 -2.05
CA LEU A 303 3.18 0.63 -1.42
C LEU A 303 3.38 -0.88 -1.61
N TYR A 304 4.63 -1.33 -1.63
CA TYR A 304 4.94 -2.75 -1.72
C TYR A 304 4.95 -3.43 -0.36
N GLN A 305 4.51 -4.67 -0.37
CA GLN A 305 4.78 -5.64 0.70
C GLN A 305 4.87 -7.06 0.10
N LYS A 306 5.65 -7.94 0.73
CA LYS A 306 6.05 -9.25 0.16
C LYS A 306 4.88 -10.20 -0.16
N TYR A 307 3.75 -10.06 0.55
CA TYR A 307 2.61 -10.95 0.39
C TYR A 307 1.77 -10.65 -0.87
N TYR A 308 2.11 -9.61 -1.64
CA TYR A 308 1.59 -9.47 -2.99
C TYR A 308 2.07 -10.60 -3.90
N GLU A 309 3.22 -11.22 -3.61
CA GLU A 309 3.86 -12.27 -4.41
C GLU A 309 3.92 -13.62 -3.69
N THR A 310 3.95 -13.64 -2.35
CA THR A 310 4.13 -14.85 -1.55
C THR A 310 2.86 -15.26 -0.82
N SER A 311 2.72 -16.56 -0.50
CA SER A 311 1.62 -17.06 0.34
C SER A 311 1.75 -16.56 1.77
N ALA A 312 0.63 -16.19 2.36
CA ALA A 312 0.50 -15.78 3.76
C ALA A 312 0.11 -16.93 4.69
N GLY A 313 0.05 -18.18 4.18
CA GLY A 313 -0.27 -19.36 4.97
C GLY A 313 -1.67 -19.37 5.55
N GLY A 314 -2.63 -18.75 4.85
CA GLY A 314 -4.04 -18.67 5.23
C GLY A 314 -4.40 -17.40 6.04
N ASN A 315 -3.47 -16.50 6.28
CA ASN A 315 -3.76 -15.21 6.91
C ASN A 315 -4.09 -14.15 5.84
N GLU A 316 -5.38 -13.95 5.56
CA GLU A 316 -5.87 -13.01 4.54
C GLU A 316 -5.48 -11.56 4.83
N ASN A 317 -5.33 -11.15 6.10
CA ASN A 317 -4.93 -9.80 6.48
C ASN A 317 -3.57 -9.39 5.91
N LEU A 318 -2.69 -10.37 5.66
CA LEU A 318 -1.38 -10.11 5.08
C LEU A 318 -1.41 -9.79 3.57
N TYR A 319 -2.53 -9.99 2.88
CA TYR A 319 -2.67 -9.63 1.46
C TYR A 319 -3.11 -8.19 1.22
N TYR A 320 -3.22 -7.40 2.28
CA TYR A 320 -3.77 -6.05 2.27
C TYR A 320 -3.08 -5.10 1.29
N VAL A 321 -3.88 -4.30 0.55
CA VAL A 321 -3.39 -3.22 -0.32
C VAL A 321 -3.02 -2.00 0.52
N CYS A 322 -1.74 -1.67 0.57
CA CYS A 322 -1.19 -0.57 1.37
C CYS A 322 -1.13 0.72 0.56
N LEU A 323 -1.66 1.81 1.11
CA LEU A 323 -1.76 3.10 0.43
C LEU A 323 -1.12 4.22 1.25
N LEU A 324 -0.32 5.06 0.58
CA LEU A 324 0.20 6.31 1.11
C LEU A 324 -0.34 7.48 0.25
N PHE A 325 -1.00 8.41 0.89
CA PHE A 325 -1.43 9.65 0.26
C PHE A 325 -0.45 10.75 0.62
N ASN A 326 0.02 11.49 -0.39
CA ASN A 326 0.80 12.71 -0.21
C ASN A 326 -0.05 13.87 -0.65
N HIS A 327 -0.23 14.87 0.23
CA HIS A 327 -1.07 16.04 0.01
C HIS A 327 -0.31 17.29 0.47
N GLY A 328 0.29 18.02 -0.47
CA GLY A 328 1.25 19.05 -0.15
C GLY A 328 2.41 18.49 0.67
N SER A 329 2.59 19.01 1.90
CA SER A 329 3.59 18.51 2.85
C SER A 329 3.05 17.46 3.83
N ASN A 330 1.77 17.13 3.76
CA ASN A 330 1.12 16.16 4.64
C ASN A 330 1.12 14.77 4.03
N HIS A 331 1.16 13.76 4.90
CA HIS A 331 1.14 12.35 4.53
C HIS A 331 0.07 11.60 5.31
N TYR A 332 -0.64 10.68 4.64
CA TYR A 332 -1.70 9.87 5.25
C TYR A 332 -1.49 8.41 4.88
N LEU A 333 -1.42 7.53 5.87
CA LEU A 333 -1.16 6.11 5.67
C LEU A 333 -2.40 5.29 5.98
N LEU A 334 -2.81 4.46 5.01
CA LEU A 334 -3.94 3.56 5.11
C LEU A 334 -3.46 2.14 4.77
N THR A 335 -3.29 1.32 5.78
CA THR A 335 -2.80 -0.07 5.68
C THR A 335 -3.78 -1.08 6.29
N GLY A 336 -4.99 -0.62 6.59
CA GLY A 336 -6.20 -1.36 6.96
C GLY A 336 -5.99 -2.45 8.00
N ASP A 337 -6.07 -3.71 7.59
CA ASP A 337 -5.97 -4.83 8.51
C ASP A 337 -4.62 -5.55 8.48
N LEU A 338 -3.61 -4.88 7.90
CA LEU A 338 -2.26 -5.44 7.84
C LEU A 338 -1.76 -5.76 9.26
N GLU A 339 -1.37 -7.02 9.48
CA GLU A 339 -0.82 -7.46 10.76
C GLU A 339 0.71 -7.28 10.83
N SER A 340 1.29 -7.46 12.02
CA SER A 340 2.68 -7.12 12.32
C SER A 340 3.71 -7.69 11.33
N GLU A 341 3.51 -8.92 10.83
CA GLU A 341 4.42 -9.50 9.81
C GLU A 341 4.36 -8.77 8.47
N GLY A 342 3.19 -8.23 8.13
CA GLY A 342 3.00 -7.40 6.94
C GLY A 342 3.56 -5.99 7.16
N GLU A 343 3.38 -5.42 8.35
CA GLU A 343 3.97 -4.15 8.77
C GLU A 343 5.50 -4.18 8.69
N GLU A 344 6.15 -5.26 9.16
CA GLU A 344 7.59 -5.47 9.00
C GLU A 344 8.01 -5.47 7.53
N SER A 345 7.27 -6.19 6.68
CA SER A 345 7.54 -6.22 5.25
C SER A 345 7.37 -4.84 4.59
N LEU A 346 6.34 -4.09 5.00
CA LEU A 346 6.06 -2.75 4.49
C LEU A 346 7.23 -1.80 4.78
N ILE A 347 7.70 -1.78 6.05
CA ILE A 347 8.83 -0.93 6.48
C ILE A 347 10.11 -1.33 5.75
N ALA A 348 10.37 -2.63 5.60
CA ALA A 348 11.58 -3.13 4.95
C ALA A 348 11.64 -2.80 3.45
N SER A 349 10.48 -2.59 2.83
CA SER A 349 10.35 -2.43 1.36
C SER A 349 10.13 -0.99 0.91
N ASN A 350 9.78 -0.07 1.82
CA ASN A 350 9.43 1.30 1.48
C ASN A 350 10.12 2.29 2.43
N THR A 351 10.38 3.49 1.92
CA THR A 351 10.73 4.64 2.77
C THR A 351 9.43 5.34 3.16
N LEU A 352 9.01 5.18 4.41
CA LEU A 352 7.78 5.79 4.92
C LEU A 352 8.08 7.12 5.61
N PRO A 353 7.29 8.19 5.35
CA PRO A 353 7.39 9.46 6.06
C PRO A 353 6.72 9.39 7.45
N GLU A 354 6.95 10.40 8.28
CA GLU A 354 6.05 10.71 9.39
C GLU A 354 4.69 11.13 8.83
N VAL A 355 3.57 10.75 9.48
CA VAL A 355 2.23 10.95 8.91
C VAL A 355 1.34 11.78 9.82
N GLN A 356 0.53 12.66 9.23
CA GLN A 356 -0.46 13.46 9.95
C GLN A 356 -1.70 12.64 10.28
N PHE A 357 -2.01 11.63 9.46
CA PHE A 357 -3.15 10.75 9.68
C PHE A 357 -2.80 9.28 9.41
N PHE A 358 -3.21 8.44 10.33
CA PHE A 358 -3.11 6.99 10.23
C PHE A 358 -4.44 6.33 10.63
N LYS A 359 -4.99 5.46 9.79
CA LYS A 359 -6.06 4.55 10.21
C LYS A 359 -5.41 3.37 10.92
N ALA A 360 -5.73 3.18 12.20
CA ALA A 360 -5.18 2.06 12.97
C ALA A 360 -5.49 0.72 12.29
N ASN A 361 -4.48 -0.13 12.21
CA ASN A 361 -4.59 -1.42 11.55
C ASN A 361 -5.51 -2.36 12.32
N HIS A 362 -6.22 -3.21 11.57
CA HIS A 362 -7.04 -4.32 12.04
C HIS A 362 -7.96 -3.90 13.21
N HIS A 363 -8.69 -2.81 13.00
CA HIS A 363 -9.66 -2.25 13.95
C HIS A 363 -9.10 -1.99 15.37
N GLY A 364 -7.78 -1.88 15.51
CA GLY A 364 -7.11 -1.78 16.81
C GLY A 364 -6.89 -3.14 17.48
N SER A 365 -6.77 -4.23 16.71
CA SER A 365 -6.41 -5.57 17.18
C SER A 365 -5.02 -5.61 17.82
N TYR A 366 -4.80 -6.57 18.71
CA TYR A 366 -3.49 -6.83 19.30
C TYR A 366 -2.46 -7.46 18.31
N THR A 367 -2.90 -7.90 17.14
CA THR A 367 -2.05 -8.51 16.11
C THR A 367 -1.37 -7.49 15.20
N ALA A 368 -1.73 -6.21 15.34
CA ALA A 368 -1.31 -5.13 14.46
C ALA A 368 -0.88 -3.89 15.26
N ASN A 369 -0.52 -2.81 14.57
CA ASN A 369 -0.07 -1.55 15.14
C ASN A 369 1.24 -1.70 15.94
N SER A 370 2.20 -2.38 15.32
CA SER A 370 3.48 -2.69 15.93
C SER A 370 4.27 -1.41 16.30
N ASN A 371 5.11 -1.53 17.33
CA ASN A 371 6.00 -0.44 17.69
C ASN A 371 7.00 -0.12 16.57
N GLU A 372 7.36 -1.12 15.78
CA GLU A 372 8.24 -1.01 14.62
C GLU A 372 7.64 -0.06 13.58
N LEU A 373 6.38 -0.27 13.16
CA LEU A 373 5.69 0.62 12.24
C LEU A 373 5.51 2.02 12.83
N LEU A 374 4.93 2.10 14.04
CA LEU A 374 4.58 3.40 14.65
C LEU A 374 5.81 4.25 14.95
N SER A 375 6.98 3.65 15.23
CA SER A 375 8.23 4.39 15.43
C SER A 375 8.76 5.06 14.16
N VAL A 376 8.44 4.51 13.00
CA VAL A 376 8.81 5.07 11.69
C VAL A 376 7.84 6.17 11.29
N ILE A 377 6.54 5.89 11.30
CA ILE A 377 5.53 6.81 10.77
C ILE A 377 5.09 7.90 11.77
N LYS A 378 5.34 7.75 13.06
CA LYS A 378 5.05 8.69 14.16
C LYS A 378 3.74 9.46 13.94
N PRO A 379 2.60 8.78 13.91
CA PRO A 379 1.34 9.39 13.50
C PRO A 379 0.93 10.52 14.45
N GLU A 380 0.53 11.67 13.90
CA GLU A 380 0.00 12.78 14.70
C GLU A 380 -1.42 12.50 15.17
N THR A 381 -2.25 11.88 14.32
CA THR A 381 -3.66 11.59 14.57
C THR A 381 -3.99 10.19 14.08
N ILE A 382 -4.80 9.47 14.87
CA ILE A 382 -5.21 8.10 14.55
C ILE A 382 -6.74 7.99 14.61
N ALA A 383 -7.33 7.35 13.59
CA ALA A 383 -8.72 6.89 13.61
C ALA A 383 -8.78 5.37 13.71
N ILE A 384 -9.67 4.85 14.55
CA ILE A 384 -9.93 3.42 14.70
C ILE A 384 -11.36 3.13 14.24
N SER A 385 -11.51 2.36 13.17
CA SER A 385 -12.80 1.84 12.72
C SER A 385 -13.20 0.64 13.57
N CYS A 386 -13.83 0.88 14.71
CA CYS A 386 -14.27 -0.20 15.59
C CYS A 386 -15.48 0.21 16.43
N THR A 387 -16.15 -0.81 17.02
CA THR A 387 -17.10 -0.65 18.12
C THR A 387 -16.36 -0.89 19.44
N ILE A 388 -16.05 0.20 20.16
CA ILE A 388 -15.34 0.16 21.44
C ILE A 388 -16.07 -0.77 22.41
N GLY A 389 -15.35 -1.69 23.02
CA GLY A 389 -15.90 -2.66 23.98
C GLY A 389 -16.53 -3.88 23.33
N TYR A 390 -16.64 -3.97 22.03
CA TYR A 390 -17.16 -5.15 21.33
C TYR A 390 -16.15 -6.31 21.35
N ASN A 391 -16.65 -7.48 21.71
CA ASN A 391 -15.89 -8.73 21.71
C ASN A 391 -16.34 -9.61 20.55
N GLU A 392 -15.74 -9.46 19.40
CA GLU A 392 -16.12 -10.15 18.18
C GLU A 392 -15.82 -11.65 18.22
N PHE A 393 -14.76 -12.05 18.89
CA PHE A 393 -14.26 -13.43 18.90
C PHE A 393 -14.56 -14.19 20.21
N LYS A 394 -15.38 -13.66 21.10
CA LYS A 394 -16.03 -14.25 22.30
C LYS A 394 -15.17 -15.01 23.33
N ALA A 395 -13.91 -15.28 23.09
CA ALA A 395 -13.15 -16.22 23.92
C ALA A 395 -12.07 -15.58 24.80
N LYS A 396 -11.63 -14.35 24.51
CA LYS A 396 -10.46 -13.75 25.17
C LYS A 396 -10.62 -12.24 25.33
N ALA A 397 -10.31 -11.73 26.51
CA ALA A 397 -10.35 -10.29 26.80
C ALA A 397 -9.43 -9.46 25.85
N GLU A 398 -8.37 -10.07 25.32
CA GLU A 398 -7.48 -9.45 24.33
C GLU A 398 -8.16 -9.14 22.99
N ASN A 399 -9.27 -9.83 22.67
CA ASN A 399 -10.07 -9.62 21.45
C ASN A 399 -11.17 -8.56 21.61
N ILE A 400 -11.21 -7.84 22.70
CA ILE A 400 -12.11 -6.71 22.88
C ILE A 400 -11.45 -5.48 22.25
N PHE A 401 -12.14 -4.84 21.32
CA PHE A 401 -11.62 -3.69 20.59
C PHE A 401 -11.81 -2.35 21.34
N PRO A 402 -10.88 -1.39 21.17
CA PRO A 402 -9.50 -1.64 20.74
C PRO A 402 -8.70 -2.39 21.80
N ALA A 403 -7.77 -3.24 21.39
CA ALA A 403 -7.00 -4.10 22.28
C ALA A 403 -6.06 -3.31 23.20
N GLN A 404 -5.83 -3.78 24.43
CA GLN A 404 -4.92 -3.13 25.37
C GLN A 404 -3.50 -2.99 24.82
N ALA A 405 -2.99 -3.99 24.10
CA ALA A 405 -1.67 -3.94 23.47
C ALA A 405 -1.55 -2.77 22.50
N THR A 406 -2.54 -2.61 21.62
CA THR A 406 -2.63 -1.51 20.66
C THR A 406 -2.69 -0.16 21.35
N ILE A 407 -3.56 0.00 22.37
CA ILE A 407 -3.68 1.23 23.15
C ILE A 407 -2.34 1.61 23.81
N THR A 408 -1.64 0.61 24.35
CA THR A 408 -0.32 0.82 24.97
C THR A 408 0.72 1.26 23.96
N THR A 409 0.68 0.71 22.74
CA THR A 409 1.66 1.06 21.70
C THR A 409 1.37 2.42 21.08
N ILE A 410 0.13 2.67 20.66
CA ILE A 410 -0.30 3.95 20.08
C ILE A 410 -0.03 5.11 21.04
N GLY A 411 -0.35 4.94 22.33
CA GLY A 411 -0.19 5.99 23.35
C GLY A 411 1.26 6.46 23.60
N LYS A 412 2.26 5.80 23.01
CA LYS A 412 3.65 6.29 23.03
C LYS A 412 3.89 7.40 22.00
N TYR A 413 3.04 7.50 20.98
CA TYR A 413 3.24 8.39 19.83
C TYR A 413 2.24 9.53 19.79
N THR A 414 0.96 9.27 20.09
CA THR A 414 -0.09 10.29 20.10
C THR A 414 -1.20 9.97 21.08
N ASP A 415 -1.85 11.03 21.59
CA ASP A 415 -3.10 10.95 22.34
C ASP A 415 -4.32 11.43 21.53
N LYS A 416 -4.11 11.91 20.29
CA LYS A 416 -5.15 12.33 19.35
C LYS A 416 -5.73 11.09 18.63
N VAL A 417 -6.48 10.29 19.37
CA VAL A 417 -7.07 9.04 18.87
C VAL A 417 -8.59 9.15 18.92
N TYR A 418 -9.23 8.75 17.81
CA TYR A 418 -10.66 8.74 17.60
C TYR A 418 -11.13 7.33 17.28
N ALA A 419 -12.40 6.99 17.60
CA ALA A 419 -12.99 5.70 17.25
C ALA A 419 -14.46 5.85 16.86
N THR A 420 -14.93 5.01 15.93
CA THR A 420 -16.24 5.22 15.31
C THR A 420 -17.42 5.01 16.25
N GLN A 421 -17.49 3.87 16.95
CA GLN A 421 -18.67 3.42 17.70
C GLN A 421 -18.34 2.92 19.10
N LEU A 422 -19.35 2.76 19.93
CA LEU A 422 -19.27 2.21 21.29
C LEU A 422 -20.37 1.16 21.46
N VAL A 423 -20.06 0.05 22.13
CA VAL A 423 -21.04 -0.98 22.48
C VAL A 423 -22.08 -0.44 23.46
N ASP A 424 -23.34 -0.78 23.22
CA ASP A 424 -24.48 -0.46 24.09
C ASP A 424 -25.37 -1.70 24.24
N GLY A 425 -25.14 -2.48 25.29
CA GLY A 425 -25.79 -3.78 25.49
C GLY A 425 -25.48 -4.74 24.32
N ASP A 426 -26.53 -5.20 23.65
CA ASP A 426 -26.44 -6.05 22.44
C ASP A 426 -26.40 -5.22 21.13
N SER A 427 -26.32 -3.88 21.26
CA SER A 427 -26.31 -2.93 20.14
C SER A 427 -25.07 -2.03 20.20
N TYR A 428 -25.12 -0.91 19.52
CA TYR A 428 -24.07 0.10 19.50
C TYR A 428 -24.65 1.52 19.47
N THR A 429 -23.84 2.48 19.88
CA THR A 429 -24.06 3.90 19.69
C THR A 429 -22.88 4.54 18.98
N ASP A 430 -23.08 5.69 18.37
CA ASP A 430 -21.96 6.46 17.82
C ASP A 430 -21.11 7.04 18.95
N PHE A 431 -19.80 6.85 18.89
CA PHE A 431 -18.85 7.56 19.75
C PHE A 431 -18.39 8.84 19.02
N ASN A 432 -17.54 8.72 18.01
CA ASN A 432 -17.29 9.82 17.09
C ASN A 432 -18.18 9.75 15.83
N GLY A 433 -18.82 8.61 15.54
CA GLY A 433 -19.58 8.37 14.32
C GLY A 433 -18.66 8.20 13.11
N ASN A 434 -19.00 8.83 11.99
CA ASN A 434 -18.06 8.95 10.88
C ASN A 434 -16.99 9.96 11.26
N ILE A 435 -15.70 9.63 11.04
CA ILE A 435 -14.57 10.49 11.39
C ILE A 435 -14.03 11.09 10.09
N GLU A 436 -14.12 12.41 9.95
CA GLU A 436 -13.57 13.15 8.81
C GLU A 436 -12.24 13.80 9.20
N PHE A 437 -11.18 13.44 8.50
CA PHE A 437 -9.92 14.17 8.45
C PHE A 437 -9.92 15.03 7.18
N LYS A 438 -9.71 16.34 7.32
CA LYS A 438 -9.78 17.27 6.21
C LYS A 438 -8.59 18.20 6.19
N SER A 439 -7.99 18.39 5.02
CA SER A 439 -6.94 19.36 4.78
C SER A 439 -7.27 20.19 3.54
N LEU A 440 -7.20 21.51 3.68
CA LEU A 440 -7.55 22.46 2.63
C LEU A 440 -6.36 22.90 1.78
N SER A 441 -5.14 22.83 2.32
CA SER A 441 -3.96 23.42 1.71
C SER A 441 -2.72 22.51 1.72
N GLY A 442 -2.86 21.27 2.21
CA GLY A 442 -1.72 20.35 2.31
C GLY A 442 -0.68 20.70 3.38
N SER A 443 -0.94 21.69 4.24
CA SER A 443 -0.07 22.08 5.35
C SER A 443 -0.77 22.04 6.69
N THR A 444 -2.07 22.27 6.72
CA THR A 444 -2.91 22.23 7.92
C THR A 444 -4.05 21.25 7.74
N TYR A 445 -4.57 20.75 8.84
CA TYR A 445 -5.71 19.83 8.82
C TYR A 445 -6.62 20.04 10.04
N GLU A 446 -7.84 19.58 9.91
CA GLU A 446 -8.84 19.46 10.97
C GLU A 446 -9.39 18.04 11.01
N ILE A 447 -9.90 17.61 12.16
CA ILE A 447 -10.54 16.30 12.32
C ILE A 447 -11.81 16.45 13.12
N HIS A 448 -12.89 15.86 12.62
CA HIS A 448 -14.22 15.93 13.23
C HIS A 448 -14.93 14.60 13.16
N GLY A 449 -15.63 14.26 14.24
CA GLY A 449 -16.57 13.16 14.26
C GLY A 449 -18.00 13.64 14.00
N SER A 450 -18.77 12.90 13.24
CA SER A 450 -20.17 13.26 12.96
C SER A 450 -21.07 13.28 14.21
N ALA A 451 -20.66 12.60 15.28
CA ALA A 451 -21.37 12.54 16.56
C ALA A 451 -20.66 13.33 17.67
N SER A 452 -19.34 13.28 17.74
CA SER A 452 -18.53 14.02 18.71
C SER A 452 -17.06 14.10 18.29
N ASP A 453 -16.34 15.11 18.80
CA ASP A 453 -14.89 15.24 18.67
C ASP A 453 -14.13 14.75 19.94
N THR A 454 -14.82 13.96 20.78
CA THR A 454 -14.26 13.45 22.04
C THR A 454 -13.10 12.50 21.72
N LEU A 455 -11.94 12.71 22.34
CA LEU A 455 -10.79 11.83 22.19
C LEU A 455 -11.06 10.48 22.86
N LEU A 456 -10.48 9.41 22.31
CA LEU A 456 -10.64 8.05 22.83
C LEU A 456 -10.28 7.95 24.32
N LYS A 457 -9.21 8.64 24.77
CA LYS A 457 -8.79 8.72 26.18
C LYS A 457 -9.85 9.29 27.13
N ASP A 458 -10.82 10.04 26.60
CA ASP A 458 -11.87 10.66 27.40
C ASP A 458 -13.15 9.81 27.48
N ASN A 459 -13.19 8.68 26.74
CA ASN A 459 -14.30 7.75 26.78
C ASN A 459 -14.40 7.03 28.14
N PRO A 460 -15.56 7.02 28.81
CA PRO A 460 -15.73 6.37 30.12
C PRO A 460 -15.44 4.85 30.11
N TRP A 461 -15.79 4.15 29.02
CA TRP A 461 -15.50 2.73 28.90
C TRP A 461 -13.98 2.49 28.86
N MET A 462 -13.24 3.31 28.10
CA MET A 462 -11.77 3.24 28.02
C MET A 462 -11.15 3.43 29.40
N LYS A 463 -11.53 4.49 30.12
CA LYS A 463 -11.03 4.79 31.48
C LYS A 463 -11.29 3.66 32.48
N SER A 464 -12.35 2.87 32.27
CA SER A 464 -12.72 1.75 33.15
C SER A 464 -12.09 0.42 32.76
N ASN A 465 -11.68 0.24 31.50
CA ASN A 465 -11.33 -1.07 30.93
C ASN A 465 -9.93 -1.11 30.29
N ARG A 466 -9.25 0.02 30.17
CA ARG A 466 -7.90 0.12 29.58
C ARG A 466 -6.97 0.89 30.52
N THR A 467 -5.66 0.80 30.27
CA THR A 467 -4.62 1.52 31.00
C THR A 467 -3.65 2.17 30.02
N GLY A 468 -3.04 3.30 30.44
CA GLY A 468 -2.06 4.00 29.62
C GLY A 468 -2.49 5.43 29.27
N PRO A 469 -1.69 6.16 28.45
CA PRO A 469 -1.92 7.59 28.21
C PRO A 469 -3.15 7.91 27.37
N ILE A 470 -3.71 6.91 26.68
CA ILE A 470 -4.92 7.07 25.86
C ILE A 470 -6.09 6.18 26.37
N ALA A 471 -6.10 5.86 27.65
CA ALA A 471 -7.16 5.08 28.32
C ALA A 471 -7.80 5.85 29.48
#